data_793fe0387d8aaf6373166a9b44d42a8f
#
_entry.id   793fe0387d8aaf6373166a9b44d42a8f
#
_cell.length_a   1.000
_cell.length_b   1.000
_cell.length_c   1.000
_cell.angle_alpha   90.00
_cell.angle_beta   90.00
_cell.angle_gamma   90.00
#
_symmetry.space_group_name_H-M   'P 1'
#
loop_
_entity.id
_entity.type
_entity.pdbx_description
1 polymer ?
#
loop_
_entity_poly.entity_id
_entity_poly.type
_entity_poly.pdbx_seq_one_letter_code
_entity_poly.pdbx_strand_id
1 'polypeptide(L)'
;MIQAIEFRNQTEEITWIQAKIQELIANHHKPSEIGIIATKHENLEILAANLNKANIPISYERKNNVLKQSHIQWLILILRFVASLNQVNTSISEELLPSILALPFFEVQPATIFNLAVNANTTKESWLKTMLTFECTAFKDKTENQLESQKIQYIANYLLDLGKQAQVLNIDQLLDLIMGNETINDKKIDEVSELED
;
A
#
# COMPACT_ATOMS: atom_id res chain seq x y z
N MET A 1 -27.12 28.15 24.92
CA MET A 1 -28.38 27.65 24.28
C MET A 1 -28.01 26.48 23.42
N ILE A 2 -28.72 25.35 23.54
CA ILE A 2 -28.46 24.15 22.68
C ILE A 2 -29.37 24.28 21.48
N GLN A 3 -28.82 24.09 20.27
CA GLN A 3 -29.57 24.10 19.00
C GLN A 3 -29.39 22.72 18.33
N ALA A 4 -30.47 22.17 17.78
CA ALA A 4 -30.44 21.01 16.90
C ALA A 4 -30.71 21.50 15.48
N ILE A 5 -29.87 21.10 14.53
CA ILE A 5 -29.97 21.52 13.14
C ILE A 5 -29.88 20.26 12.29
N GLU A 6 -30.78 20.13 11.32
CA GLU A 6 -30.81 19.03 10.37
C GLU A 6 -30.37 19.54 8.98
N PHE A 7 -29.51 18.81 8.30
CA PHE A 7 -29.00 19.14 6.99
C PHE A 7 -29.43 18.10 5.97
N ARG A 8 -29.62 18.49 4.73
CA ARG A 8 -30.01 17.58 3.63
C ARG A 8 -28.86 16.68 3.19
N ASN A 9 -27.63 17.16 3.34
CA ASN A 9 -26.42 16.43 2.94
C ASN A 9 -25.19 16.95 3.73
N GLN A 10 -24.12 16.18 3.67
CA GLN A 10 -22.86 16.47 4.35
C GLN A 10 -22.21 17.80 3.88
N THR A 11 -22.40 18.18 2.63
CA THR A 11 -21.83 19.44 2.11
C THR A 11 -22.48 20.67 2.77
N GLU A 12 -23.79 20.66 2.95
CA GLU A 12 -24.50 21.71 3.68
C GLU A 12 -24.06 21.79 5.13
N GLU A 13 -23.92 20.64 5.79
CA GLU A 13 -23.42 20.54 7.16
C GLU A 13 -22.02 21.17 7.30
N ILE A 14 -21.07 20.79 6.44
CA ILE A 14 -19.70 21.31 6.45
C ILE A 14 -19.68 22.82 6.21
N THR A 15 -20.46 23.29 5.25
CA THR A 15 -20.56 24.73 4.93
C THR A 15 -21.10 25.52 6.11
N TRP A 16 -22.11 24.98 6.77
CA TRP A 16 -22.71 25.64 7.94
C TRP A 16 -21.71 25.65 9.12
N ILE A 17 -21.02 24.53 9.39
CA ILE A 17 -19.99 24.45 10.45
C ILE A 17 -18.90 25.49 10.19
N GLN A 18 -18.41 25.58 8.94
CA GLN A 18 -17.38 26.54 8.55
C GLN A 18 -17.85 27.98 8.81
N ALA A 19 -19.05 28.35 8.36
CA ALA A 19 -19.63 29.67 8.56
C ALA A 19 -19.79 29.96 10.06
N LYS A 20 -20.23 28.99 10.84
CA LYS A 20 -20.43 29.17 12.29
C LYS A 20 -19.12 29.36 13.05
N ILE A 21 -18.04 28.65 12.65
CA ILE A 21 -16.71 28.86 13.22
C ILE A 21 -16.19 30.25 12.89
N GLN A 22 -16.36 30.72 11.63
CA GLN A 22 -15.95 32.05 11.22
C GLN A 22 -16.71 33.14 12.00
N GLU A 23 -18.00 32.94 12.22
CA GLU A 23 -18.84 33.85 13.05
C GLU A 23 -18.32 33.91 14.50
N LEU A 24 -17.99 32.74 15.11
CA LEU A 24 -17.48 32.70 16.47
C LEU A 24 -16.11 33.40 16.58
N ILE A 25 -15.21 33.18 15.61
CA ILE A 25 -13.92 33.87 15.56
C ILE A 25 -14.09 35.37 15.40
N ALA A 26 -15.03 35.82 14.55
CA ALA A 26 -15.34 37.24 14.38
C ALA A 26 -15.92 37.86 15.66
N ASN A 27 -16.60 37.07 16.49
CA ASN A 27 -17.11 37.49 17.80
C ASN A 27 -16.04 37.32 18.91
N HIS A 28 -14.75 37.28 18.57
CA HIS A 28 -13.60 37.22 19.47
C HIS A 28 -13.43 35.92 20.27
N HIS A 29 -14.10 34.83 19.89
CA HIS A 29 -13.77 33.50 20.44
C HIS A 29 -12.43 33.01 19.86
N LYS A 30 -11.59 32.42 20.72
CA LYS A 30 -10.32 31.83 20.26
C LYS A 30 -10.61 30.49 19.59
N PRO A 31 -9.92 30.14 18.49
CA PRO A 31 -10.05 28.83 17.85
C PRO A 31 -9.87 27.65 18.81
N SER A 32 -8.99 27.80 19.81
CA SER A 32 -8.73 26.80 20.85
C SER A 32 -9.92 26.56 21.82
N GLU A 33 -10.92 27.44 21.80
CA GLU A 33 -12.13 27.31 22.62
C GLU A 33 -13.26 26.60 21.86
N ILE A 34 -13.07 26.32 20.56
CA ILE A 34 -14.07 25.71 19.70
C ILE A 34 -13.73 24.22 19.54
N GLY A 35 -14.58 23.34 20.04
CA GLY A 35 -14.46 21.89 19.91
C GLY A 35 -15.49 21.31 18.96
N ILE A 36 -15.08 20.38 18.11
CA ILE A 36 -15.96 19.64 17.20
C ILE A 36 -15.81 18.15 17.50
N ILE A 37 -16.94 17.50 17.71
CA ILE A 37 -16.99 16.06 17.98
C ILE A 37 -17.84 15.39 16.90
N ALA A 38 -17.33 14.31 16.32
CA ALA A 38 -18.07 13.48 15.38
C ALA A 38 -17.99 12.01 15.75
N THR A 39 -18.98 11.23 15.34
CA THR A 39 -19.06 9.79 15.61
C THR A 39 -18.06 8.96 14.82
N LYS A 40 -17.62 9.46 13.64
CA LYS A 40 -16.67 8.79 12.74
C LYS A 40 -15.50 9.70 12.42
N HIS A 41 -14.28 9.15 12.45
CA HIS A 41 -13.07 9.88 12.07
C HIS A 41 -13.10 10.39 10.62
N GLU A 42 -13.70 9.64 9.70
CA GLU A 42 -13.82 10.06 8.29
C GLU A 42 -14.50 11.40 8.13
N ASN A 43 -15.54 11.66 8.93
CA ASN A 43 -16.26 12.94 8.91
C ASN A 43 -15.37 14.10 9.41
N LEU A 44 -14.54 13.84 10.42
CA LEU A 44 -13.58 14.82 10.92
C LEU A 44 -12.45 15.09 9.89
N GLU A 45 -11.99 14.09 9.15
CA GLU A 45 -10.97 14.24 8.10
C GLU A 45 -11.48 15.15 6.97
N ILE A 46 -12.71 14.90 6.51
CA ILE A 46 -13.33 15.72 5.46
C ILE A 46 -13.53 17.17 5.95
N LEU A 47 -14.00 17.33 7.18
CA LEU A 47 -14.19 18.66 7.78
C LEU A 47 -12.85 19.38 7.96
N ALA A 48 -11.84 18.72 8.50
CA ALA A 48 -10.49 19.27 8.69
C ALA A 48 -9.88 19.74 7.36
N ALA A 49 -10.03 18.95 6.28
CA ALA A 49 -9.56 19.34 4.96
C ALA A 49 -10.27 20.62 4.44
N ASN A 50 -11.56 20.76 4.69
CA ASN A 50 -12.33 21.96 4.29
C ASN A 50 -11.96 23.19 5.13
N LEU A 51 -11.79 23.03 6.45
CA LEU A 51 -11.37 24.13 7.33
C LEU A 51 -9.96 24.63 6.99
N ASN A 52 -9.03 23.72 6.68
CA ASN A 52 -7.68 24.08 6.21
C ASN A 52 -7.73 24.87 4.89
N LYS A 53 -8.57 24.47 3.93
CA LYS A 53 -8.77 25.24 2.67
C LYS A 53 -9.32 26.64 2.93
N ALA A 54 -10.10 26.81 3.99
CA ALA A 54 -10.64 28.09 4.41
C ALA A 54 -9.67 28.90 5.30
N ASN A 55 -8.41 28.45 5.48
CA ASN A 55 -7.41 29.06 6.35
C ASN A 55 -7.86 29.21 7.82
N ILE A 56 -8.72 28.32 8.30
CA ILE A 56 -9.12 28.28 9.70
C ILE A 56 -8.12 27.38 10.44
N PRO A 57 -7.41 27.90 11.48
CA PRO A 57 -6.45 27.11 12.22
C PRO A 57 -7.15 25.97 12.97
N ILE A 58 -6.70 24.75 12.77
CA ILE A 58 -7.24 23.55 13.43
C ILE A 58 -6.13 22.78 14.13
N SER A 59 -6.49 22.15 15.25
CA SER A 59 -5.72 21.10 15.88
C SER A 59 -6.51 19.81 15.73
N TYR A 60 -6.04 18.91 14.88
CA TYR A 60 -6.67 17.62 14.64
C TYR A 60 -5.66 16.51 14.87
N GLU A 61 -5.87 15.75 15.95
CA GLU A 61 -5.07 14.54 16.19
C GLU A 61 -5.50 13.45 15.20
N ARG A 62 -4.80 13.37 14.11
CA ARG A 62 -4.97 12.29 13.14
C ARG A 62 -4.43 11.01 13.74
N LYS A 63 -5.30 10.13 14.21
CA LYS A 63 -4.93 8.72 14.39
C LYS A 63 -4.78 8.13 12.98
N ASN A 64 -3.59 8.27 12.42
CA ASN A 64 -3.27 7.61 11.15
C ASN A 64 -3.47 6.11 11.36
N ASN A 65 -4.42 5.54 10.63
CA ASN A 65 -4.52 4.10 10.57
C ASN A 65 -3.29 3.61 9.78
N VAL A 66 -2.26 3.20 10.50
CA VAL A 66 -0.99 2.73 9.96
C VAL A 66 -1.22 1.66 8.88
N LEU A 67 -2.24 0.82 9.06
CA LEU A 67 -2.59 -0.22 8.08
C LEU A 67 -3.09 0.34 6.73
N LYS A 68 -3.46 1.62 6.64
CA LYS A 68 -3.85 2.27 5.37
C LYS A 68 -2.67 2.90 4.61
N GLN A 69 -1.48 2.93 5.22
CA GLN A 69 -0.29 3.46 4.56
C GLN A 69 0.16 2.51 3.44
N SER A 70 0.57 3.08 2.32
CA SER A 70 0.89 2.30 1.11
C SER A 70 1.95 1.23 1.36
N HIS A 71 3.05 1.57 2.02
CA HIS A 71 4.12 0.63 2.33
C HIS A 71 3.65 -0.53 3.23
N ILE A 72 2.75 -0.27 4.20
CA ILE A 72 2.16 -1.33 5.02
C ILE A 72 1.24 -2.24 4.19
N GLN A 73 0.47 -1.66 3.26
CA GLN A 73 -0.34 -2.46 2.33
C GLN A 73 0.52 -3.34 1.42
N TRP A 74 1.68 -2.87 0.99
CA TRP A 74 2.64 -3.67 0.22
C TRP A 74 3.19 -4.84 1.02
N LEU A 75 3.59 -4.60 2.27
CA LEU A 75 4.01 -5.68 3.19
C LEU A 75 2.90 -6.71 3.40
N ILE A 76 1.67 -6.26 3.65
CA ILE A 76 0.52 -7.15 3.81
C ILE A 76 0.29 -7.99 2.55
N LEU A 77 0.46 -7.42 1.37
CA LEU A 77 0.31 -8.11 0.09
C LEU A 77 1.33 -9.24 -0.06
N ILE A 78 2.60 -8.95 0.21
CA ILE A 78 3.70 -9.94 0.18
C ILE A 78 3.46 -11.03 1.23
N LEU A 79 3.14 -10.65 2.47
CA LEU A 79 2.89 -11.62 3.55
C LEU A 79 1.70 -12.55 3.25
N ARG A 80 0.63 -12.04 2.64
CA ARG A 80 -0.51 -12.88 2.20
C ARG A 80 -0.09 -13.91 1.17
N PHE A 81 0.73 -13.52 0.21
CA PHE A 81 1.26 -14.46 -0.78
C PHE A 81 2.15 -15.51 -0.11
N VAL A 82 3.11 -15.09 0.70
CA VAL A 82 4.03 -15.97 1.45
C VAL A 82 3.25 -16.95 2.35
N ALA A 83 2.21 -16.47 3.03
CA ALA A 83 1.34 -17.33 3.83
C ALA A 83 0.63 -18.40 2.98
N SER A 84 0.22 -18.07 1.76
CA SER A 84 -0.42 -19.03 0.84
C SER A 84 0.52 -20.14 0.37
N LEU A 85 1.84 -19.86 0.27
CA LEU A 85 2.84 -20.88 -0.08
C LEU A 85 2.96 -21.98 0.97
N ASN A 86 2.66 -21.69 2.23
CA ASN A 86 2.85 -22.57 3.37
C ASN A 86 1.55 -23.30 3.82
N GLN A 87 0.44 -23.08 3.14
CA GLN A 87 -0.83 -23.74 3.47
C GLN A 87 -0.95 -25.09 2.76
N VAL A 88 -1.08 -26.18 3.52
CA VAL A 88 -1.07 -27.57 3.01
C VAL A 88 -2.31 -27.93 2.17
N ASN A 89 -3.44 -27.22 2.31
CA ASN A 89 -4.71 -27.58 1.68
C ASN A 89 -5.37 -26.47 0.87
N THR A 90 -4.66 -25.38 0.58
CA THR A 90 -5.16 -24.23 -0.20
C THR A 90 -4.32 -24.03 -1.44
N SER A 91 -4.92 -23.60 -2.53
CA SER A 91 -4.18 -23.17 -3.71
C SER A 91 -3.36 -21.93 -3.38
N ILE A 92 -2.15 -21.86 -3.94
CA ILE A 92 -1.30 -20.66 -3.85
C ILE A 92 -2.09 -19.47 -4.41
N SER A 93 -2.06 -18.35 -3.71
CA SER A 93 -2.77 -17.12 -4.11
C SER A 93 -2.03 -16.40 -5.25
N GLU A 94 -1.91 -17.07 -6.40
CA GLU A 94 -1.21 -16.54 -7.58
C GLU A 94 -1.88 -15.29 -8.18
N GLU A 95 -3.15 -15.06 -7.88
CA GLU A 95 -3.89 -13.85 -8.23
C GLU A 95 -3.29 -12.58 -7.60
N LEU A 96 -2.44 -12.71 -6.58
CA LEU A 96 -1.73 -11.59 -5.95
C LEU A 96 -0.44 -11.20 -6.71
N LEU A 97 0.13 -12.11 -7.50
CA LEU A 97 1.40 -11.91 -8.19
C LEU A 97 1.42 -10.69 -9.13
N PRO A 98 0.39 -10.41 -9.96
CA PRO A 98 0.37 -9.20 -10.77
C PRO A 98 0.49 -7.92 -9.93
N SER A 99 -0.17 -7.88 -8.77
CA SER A 99 -0.13 -6.73 -7.87
C SER A 99 1.22 -6.62 -7.15
N ILE A 100 1.85 -7.75 -6.82
CA ILE A 100 3.19 -7.78 -6.22
C ILE A 100 4.23 -7.29 -7.25
N LEU A 101 4.18 -7.78 -8.48
CA LEU A 101 5.09 -7.35 -9.54
C LEU A 101 4.95 -5.86 -9.89
N ALA A 102 3.77 -5.28 -9.68
CA ALA A 102 3.51 -3.86 -9.89
C ALA A 102 3.97 -2.97 -8.70
N LEU A 103 4.55 -3.54 -7.64
CA LEU A 103 5.05 -2.74 -6.52
C LEU A 103 6.23 -1.86 -6.98
N PRO A 104 6.26 -0.57 -6.57
CA PRO A 104 7.23 0.39 -7.10
C PRO A 104 8.70 -0.02 -6.93
N PHE A 105 9.04 -0.66 -5.83
CA PHE A 105 10.41 -1.06 -5.51
C PHE A 105 10.94 -2.25 -6.35
N PHE A 106 10.07 -2.99 -7.03
CA PHE A 106 10.53 -4.00 -7.99
C PHE A 106 10.83 -3.43 -9.38
N GLU A 107 10.37 -2.23 -9.67
CA GLU A 107 10.62 -1.52 -10.93
C GLU A 107 10.34 -2.36 -12.19
N VAL A 108 9.35 -3.25 -12.12
CA VAL A 108 8.95 -4.08 -13.26
C VAL A 108 8.08 -3.27 -14.20
N GLN A 109 8.41 -3.26 -15.47
CA GLN A 109 7.62 -2.53 -16.44
C GLN A 109 6.24 -3.17 -16.68
N PRO A 110 5.16 -2.39 -16.81
CA PRO A 110 3.82 -2.92 -17.08
C PRO A 110 3.74 -3.82 -18.31
N ALA A 111 4.53 -3.52 -19.35
CA ALA A 111 4.63 -4.34 -20.55
C ALA A 111 5.19 -5.75 -20.26
N THR A 112 6.13 -5.86 -19.33
CA THR A 112 6.69 -7.13 -18.86
C THR A 112 5.65 -7.97 -18.13
N ILE A 113 4.86 -7.35 -17.24
CA ILE A 113 3.77 -8.03 -16.51
C ILE A 113 2.72 -8.56 -17.49
N PHE A 114 2.36 -7.76 -18.51
CA PHE A 114 1.45 -8.19 -19.57
C PHE A 114 2.03 -9.35 -20.38
N ASN A 115 3.31 -9.28 -20.76
CA ASN A 115 4.00 -10.34 -21.51
C ASN A 115 4.03 -11.65 -20.70
N LEU A 116 4.30 -11.58 -19.41
CA LEU A 116 4.23 -12.72 -18.49
C LEU A 116 2.82 -13.32 -18.43
N ALA A 117 1.78 -12.48 -18.34
CA ALA A 117 0.39 -12.93 -18.33
C ALA A 117 -0.01 -13.69 -19.59
N VAL A 118 0.41 -13.18 -20.77
CA VAL A 118 0.18 -13.83 -22.05
C VAL A 118 0.92 -15.17 -22.11
N ASN A 119 2.16 -15.21 -21.60
CA ASN A 119 2.98 -16.43 -21.58
C ASN A 119 2.35 -17.51 -20.69
N ALA A 120 1.99 -17.19 -19.46
CA ALA A 120 1.30 -18.10 -18.53
C ALA A 120 -0.01 -18.64 -19.11
N ASN A 121 -0.81 -17.77 -19.75
CA ASN A 121 -2.06 -18.19 -20.38
C ASN A 121 -1.84 -19.11 -21.60
N THR A 122 -0.78 -18.87 -22.38
CA THR A 122 -0.45 -19.66 -23.57
C THR A 122 0.07 -21.04 -23.20
N THR A 123 0.93 -21.12 -22.21
CA THR A 123 1.50 -22.39 -21.72
C THR A 123 0.55 -23.14 -20.79
N LYS A 124 -0.50 -22.47 -20.29
CA LYS A 124 -1.42 -22.96 -19.26
C LYS A 124 -0.69 -23.40 -17.98
N GLU A 125 0.40 -22.76 -17.71
CA GLU A 125 1.18 -22.95 -16.48
C GLU A 125 0.78 -21.92 -15.43
N SER A 126 1.10 -22.23 -14.17
CA SER A 126 0.91 -21.28 -13.08
C SER A 126 1.85 -20.07 -13.24
N TRP A 127 1.42 -18.92 -12.73
CA TRP A 127 2.20 -17.69 -12.78
C TRP A 127 3.59 -17.88 -12.16
N LEU A 128 3.65 -18.46 -10.97
CA LEU A 128 4.90 -18.67 -10.24
C LEU A 128 5.87 -19.55 -11.04
N LYS A 129 5.36 -20.61 -11.65
CA LYS A 129 6.19 -21.49 -12.50
C LYS A 129 6.69 -20.76 -13.74
N THR A 130 5.81 -20.00 -14.39
CA THR A 130 6.18 -19.20 -15.57
C THR A 130 7.23 -18.14 -15.20
N MET A 131 7.12 -17.49 -14.04
CA MET A 131 8.09 -16.50 -13.58
C MET A 131 9.51 -17.08 -13.43
N LEU A 132 9.64 -18.31 -12.95
CA LEU A 132 10.96 -18.95 -12.74
C LEU A 132 11.76 -19.19 -14.02
N THR A 133 11.06 -19.36 -15.15
CA THR A 133 11.68 -19.62 -16.46
C THR A 133 11.37 -18.54 -17.50
N PHE A 134 10.91 -17.37 -17.01
CA PHE A 134 10.41 -16.31 -17.88
C PHE A 134 11.48 -15.73 -18.78
N GLU A 135 11.15 -15.64 -20.06
CA GLU A 135 11.91 -14.92 -21.08
C GLU A 135 11.05 -13.79 -21.65
N CYS A 136 11.43 -12.55 -21.34
CA CYS A 136 10.70 -11.37 -21.80
C CYS A 136 10.90 -11.16 -23.31
N THR A 137 9.80 -10.86 -24.00
CA THR A 137 9.79 -10.52 -25.43
C THR A 137 9.00 -9.23 -25.70
N ALA A 138 8.76 -8.43 -24.66
CA ALA A 138 7.91 -7.25 -24.73
C ALA A 138 8.57 -6.07 -25.47
N PHE A 139 9.90 -6.02 -25.52
CA PHE A 139 10.65 -4.88 -26.02
C PHE A 139 11.43 -5.21 -27.30
N LYS A 140 11.75 -4.17 -28.07
CA LYS A 140 12.62 -4.32 -29.27
C LYS A 140 14.07 -4.52 -28.87
N ASP A 141 14.50 -3.96 -27.76
CA ASP A 141 15.86 -4.11 -27.25
C ASP A 141 16.01 -5.45 -26.53
N LYS A 142 17.00 -6.22 -26.95
CA LYS A 142 17.34 -7.51 -26.34
C LYS A 142 17.90 -7.36 -24.94
N THR A 143 18.64 -6.28 -24.68
CA THR A 143 19.23 -6.00 -23.36
C THR A 143 18.13 -5.72 -22.34
N GLU A 144 17.13 -4.93 -22.74
CA GLU A 144 15.95 -4.62 -21.92
C GLU A 144 15.14 -5.89 -21.62
N ASN A 145 14.89 -6.73 -22.62
CA ASN A 145 14.23 -8.02 -22.41
C ASN A 145 15.00 -8.92 -21.44
N GLN A 146 16.33 -8.97 -21.55
CA GLN A 146 17.16 -9.77 -20.64
C GLN A 146 17.10 -9.26 -19.21
N LEU A 147 17.18 -7.94 -19.01
CA LEU A 147 17.06 -7.32 -17.70
C LEU A 147 15.71 -7.63 -17.05
N GLU A 148 14.63 -7.44 -17.77
CA GLU A 148 13.29 -7.71 -17.29
C GLU A 148 13.05 -9.21 -16.99
N SER A 149 13.62 -10.11 -17.80
CA SER A 149 13.60 -11.55 -17.51
C SER A 149 14.28 -11.86 -16.19
N GLN A 150 15.47 -11.29 -15.95
CA GLN A 150 16.22 -11.47 -14.72
C GLN A 150 15.48 -10.93 -13.51
N LYS A 151 14.84 -9.76 -13.62
CA LYS A 151 14.01 -9.18 -12.56
C LYS A 151 12.87 -10.14 -12.17
N ILE A 152 12.10 -10.63 -13.13
CA ILE A 152 10.98 -11.54 -12.87
C ILE A 152 11.46 -12.83 -12.20
N GLN A 153 12.53 -13.44 -12.70
CA GLN A 153 13.11 -14.65 -12.12
C GLN A 153 13.65 -14.41 -10.70
N TYR A 154 14.29 -13.27 -10.48
CA TYR A 154 14.76 -12.87 -9.15
C TYR A 154 13.60 -12.73 -8.17
N ILE A 155 12.54 -12.02 -8.55
CA ILE A 155 11.34 -11.83 -7.70
C ILE A 155 10.70 -13.18 -7.37
N ALA A 156 10.58 -14.09 -8.34
CA ALA A 156 10.03 -15.42 -8.10
C ALA A 156 10.85 -16.20 -7.05
N ASN A 157 12.18 -16.22 -7.19
CA ASN A 157 13.07 -16.87 -6.24
C ASN A 157 13.02 -16.21 -4.86
N TYR A 158 13.00 -14.87 -4.80
CA TYR A 158 12.86 -14.12 -3.56
C TYR A 158 11.57 -14.49 -2.81
N LEU A 159 10.42 -14.53 -3.49
CA LEU A 159 9.15 -14.91 -2.89
C LEU A 159 9.14 -16.35 -2.38
N LEU A 160 9.77 -17.29 -3.12
CA LEU A 160 9.90 -18.66 -2.69
C LEU A 160 10.82 -18.80 -1.46
N ASP A 161 11.91 -18.04 -1.41
CA ASP A 161 12.81 -18.06 -0.27
C ASP A 161 12.17 -17.43 0.97
N LEU A 162 11.41 -16.35 0.81
CA LEU A 162 10.55 -15.84 1.90
C LEU A 162 9.58 -16.91 2.41
N GLY A 163 8.98 -17.69 1.51
CA GLY A 163 8.09 -18.80 1.87
C GLY A 163 8.78 -19.86 2.73
N LYS A 164 10.04 -20.19 2.42
CA LYS A 164 10.86 -21.12 3.23
C LYS A 164 11.20 -20.50 4.60
N GLN A 165 11.65 -19.26 4.61
CA GLN A 165 12.02 -18.55 5.84
C GLN A 165 10.83 -18.37 6.78
N ALA A 166 9.63 -18.13 6.25
CA ALA A 166 8.40 -17.99 7.03
C ALA A 166 7.99 -19.26 7.80
N GLN A 167 8.60 -20.41 7.51
CA GLN A 167 8.39 -21.63 8.28
C GLN A 167 9.25 -21.69 9.56
N VAL A 168 10.31 -20.90 9.62
CA VAL A 168 11.33 -20.96 10.68
C VAL A 168 11.35 -19.65 11.48
N LEU A 169 11.19 -18.51 10.83
CA LEU A 169 11.26 -17.18 11.44
C LEU A 169 9.93 -16.79 12.12
N ASN A 170 10.02 -15.99 13.16
CA ASN A 170 8.85 -15.29 13.71
C ASN A 170 8.47 -14.11 12.82
N ILE A 171 7.30 -13.50 13.11
CA ILE A 171 6.78 -12.43 12.26
C ILE A 171 7.68 -11.18 12.23
N ASP A 172 8.31 -10.84 13.34
CA ASP A 172 9.17 -9.66 13.44
C ASP A 172 10.43 -9.86 12.59
N GLN A 173 11.08 -11.03 12.69
CA GLN A 173 12.23 -11.39 11.87
C GLN A 173 11.88 -11.45 10.37
N LEU A 174 10.68 -11.96 10.03
CA LEU A 174 10.23 -12.00 8.65
C LEU A 174 9.98 -10.60 8.08
N LEU A 175 9.43 -9.69 8.89
CA LEU A 175 9.27 -8.29 8.52
C LEU A 175 10.62 -7.60 8.33
N ASP A 176 11.58 -7.79 9.24
CA ASP A 176 12.93 -7.24 9.11
C ASP A 176 13.62 -7.74 7.84
N LEU A 177 13.41 -9.00 7.49
CA LEU A 177 13.93 -9.58 6.27
C LEU A 177 13.32 -8.94 5.01
N ILE A 178 11.99 -8.73 4.99
CA ILE A 178 11.30 -8.08 3.87
C ILE A 178 11.70 -6.60 3.75
N MET A 179 11.94 -5.92 4.88
CA MET A 179 12.37 -4.52 4.90
C MET A 179 13.88 -4.31 4.65
N GLY A 180 14.64 -5.40 4.45
CA GLY A 180 16.08 -5.34 4.19
C GLY A 180 16.96 -5.10 5.42
N ASN A 181 16.41 -5.22 6.64
CA ASN A 181 17.19 -5.11 7.88
C ASN A 181 18.04 -6.35 8.15
N GLU A 182 17.68 -7.49 7.57
CA GLU A 182 18.43 -8.76 7.63
C GLU A 182 18.74 -9.27 6.23
N THR A 183 19.76 -10.13 6.11
CA THR A 183 20.20 -10.68 4.83
C THR A 183 19.76 -12.13 4.68
N ILE A 184 19.26 -12.50 3.49
CA ILE A 184 19.12 -13.90 3.09
C ILE A 184 20.43 -14.34 2.41
N ASN A 185 21.09 -15.36 2.96
CA ASN A 185 22.32 -15.94 2.38
C ASN A 185 23.43 -14.90 2.07
N ASP A 186 23.76 -14.05 3.02
CA ASP A 186 24.80 -12.99 2.91
C ASP A 186 24.60 -11.98 1.75
N LYS A 187 23.44 -11.95 1.13
CA LYS A 187 23.07 -10.90 0.20
C LYS A 187 22.13 -9.91 0.86
N LYS A 188 22.62 -8.72 1.14
CA LYS A 188 21.80 -7.58 1.53
C LYS A 188 20.75 -7.33 0.45
N ILE A 189 19.50 -7.25 0.83
CA ILE A 189 18.44 -6.72 -0.04
C ILE A 189 18.51 -5.20 0.12
N ASP A 190 19.52 -4.60 -0.53
CA ASP A 190 19.84 -3.17 -0.38
C ASP A 190 18.79 -2.23 -1.00
N GLU A 191 17.70 -2.76 -1.59
CA GLU A 191 16.78 -1.97 -2.39
C GLU A 191 15.43 -1.65 -1.73
N VAL A 192 15.17 -2.11 -0.51
CA VAL A 192 13.93 -1.75 0.20
C VAL A 192 14.12 -0.54 1.13
N SER A 193 15.37 -0.12 1.36
CA SER A 193 15.71 0.97 2.28
C SER A 193 15.53 2.39 1.74
N GLU A 194 15.15 2.57 0.48
CA GLU A 194 14.85 3.90 -0.09
C GLU A 194 13.38 4.34 0.06
N LEU A 195 12.65 3.76 1.02
CA LEU A 195 11.27 4.16 1.33
C LEU A 195 11.17 5.24 2.42
N GLU A 196 12.29 5.79 2.86
CA GLU A 196 12.34 6.98 3.72
C GLU A 196 12.78 8.19 2.88
N ASP A 197 11.81 8.85 2.21
CA ASP A 197 11.79 10.32 1.99
C ASP A 197 10.37 10.76 1.55
#